data_c59a7353c2038e138133b269231a45a2
#
_entry.id   c59a7353c2038e138133b269231a45a2
#
_cell.length_a   1.000
_cell.length_b   1.000
_cell.length_c   1.000
_cell.angle_alpha   90.00
_cell.angle_beta   90.00
_cell.angle_gamma   90.00
#
_symmetry.space_group_name_H-M   'P 1'
#
loop_
_entity.id
_entity.type
_entity.pdbx_description
1 polymer ?
#
loop_
_entity_poly.entity_id
_entity_poly.type
_entity_poly.pdbx_seq_one_letter_code
_entity_poly.pdbx_strand_id
1 'polypeptide(L)'
;MCNMNKINRMISKYNYTPGNSSRIKYIVIHYVGALGGAKENCIYYGGRDRGSSAHYFVGFDGEIWQCVEDQNIAWHCGASSYKHPECRNANSIGIEMCVRKRGTQTLGATDRDWYFENKTVQSTIELVRYLMEKYHIPADHVIRHYDVTGKICPNPYVYNEGKSTWDTFKKAISAKNADHETKKQVPEVWYRVRKTWKNAGSQVGAFKTLKQAKQCADQYAGYRVYNTSGKKVYVSLKLPYKVQVKTGTIPVRSGPAKTY
;
A
#
# COMPACT_ATOMS: atom_id res chain seq x y z
N MET A 1 6.73 17.06 -4.77
CA MET A 1 5.37 16.57 -4.45
C MET A 1 5.47 15.12 -4.03
N CYS A 2 4.97 14.78 -2.86
CA CYS A 2 4.98 13.40 -2.36
C CYS A 2 4.17 12.51 -3.32
N ASN A 3 4.74 11.40 -3.78
CA ASN A 3 4.06 10.45 -4.67
C ASN A 3 3.13 9.55 -3.83
N MET A 4 2.20 10.19 -3.12
CA MET A 4 1.18 9.48 -2.35
C MET A 4 0.32 8.62 -3.27
N ASN A 5 -0.02 7.41 -2.84
CA ASN A 5 -0.97 6.57 -3.54
C ASN A 5 -2.28 7.35 -3.78
N LYS A 6 -2.87 7.15 -4.96
CA LYS A 6 -4.16 7.78 -5.28
C LYS A 6 -5.20 7.44 -4.22
N ILE A 7 -5.85 8.45 -3.65
CA ILE A 7 -6.98 8.25 -2.74
C ILE A 7 -8.20 7.85 -3.56
N ASN A 8 -8.69 6.65 -3.34
CA ASN A 8 -9.97 6.20 -3.85
C ASN A 8 -11.08 6.80 -2.97
N ARG A 9 -12.21 7.14 -3.56
CA ARG A 9 -13.30 7.80 -2.84
C ARG A 9 -14.57 6.98 -2.91
N MET A 10 -15.13 6.70 -1.74
CA MET A 10 -16.44 6.07 -1.57
C MET A 10 -17.13 6.75 -0.37
N ILE A 11 -17.58 7.98 -0.62
CA ILE A 11 -18.09 8.84 0.44
C ILE A 11 -19.46 8.35 0.91
N SER A 12 -19.53 8.09 2.21
CA SER A 12 -20.74 7.68 2.91
C SER A 12 -21.77 8.80 2.94
N LYS A 13 -23.04 8.43 2.87
CA LYS A 13 -24.19 9.31 3.19
C LYS A 13 -24.60 9.20 4.67
N TYR A 14 -23.93 8.37 5.45
CA TYR A 14 -24.25 8.03 6.83
C TYR A 14 -23.03 8.21 7.73
N ASN A 15 -23.25 8.12 9.04
CA ASN A 15 -22.21 7.98 10.06
C ASN A 15 -21.23 9.18 10.13
N TYR A 16 -21.70 10.39 9.90
CA TYR A 16 -20.92 11.60 10.11
C TYR A 16 -21.80 12.77 10.55
N THR A 17 -21.17 13.77 11.14
CA THR A 17 -21.80 15.06 11.41
C THR A 17 -21.18 16.09 10.46
N PRO A 18 -21.98 16.95 9.81
CA PRO A 18 -21.46 18.06 8.99
C PRO A 18 -20.51 18.97 9.79
N GLY A 19 -19.46 19.43 9.14
CA GLY A 19 -18.45 20.29 9.76
C GLY A 19 -17.68 21.13 8.75
N ASN A 20 -16.57 21.69 9.17
CA ASN A 20 -15.64 22.43 8.32
C ASN A 20 -14.19 22.06 8.61
N SER A 21 -13.26 22.40 7.72
CA SER A 21 -11.85 21.99 7.82
C SER A 21 -11.07 22.69 8.95
N SER A 22 -11.52 23.86 9.41
CA SER A 22 -10.81 24.61 10.49
C SER A 22 -10.88 23.91 11.84
N ARG A 23 -11.79 22.94 12.01
CA ARG A 23 -11.89 22.09 13.20
C ARG A 23 -10.70 21.15 13.39
N ILE A 24 -9.98 20.78 12.30
CA ILE A 24 -9.02 19.69 12.27
C ILE A 24 -7.74 20.11 12.99
N LYS A 25 -7.47 19.47 14.14
CA LYS A 25 -6.29 19.70 14.97
C LYS A 25 -5.49 18.42 15.23
N TYR A 26 -6.12 17.26 15.11
CA TYR A 26 -5.53 15.95 15.43
C TYR A 26 -5.72 14.95 14.29
N ILE A 27 -4.81 13.98 14.22
CA ILE A 27 -4.97 12.74 13.47
C ILE A 27 -4.96 11.59 14.46
N VAL A 28 -6.00 10.76 14.44
CA VAL A 28 -6.11 9.59 15.30
C VAL A 28 -5.93 8.32 14.50
N ILE A 29 -4.95 7.52 14.87
CA ILE A 29 -4.63 6.26 14.24
C ILE A 29 -5.38 5.13 14.92
N HIS A 30 -6.02 4.29 14.10
CA HIS A 30 -6.80 3.13 14.51
C HIS A 30 -6.31 1.86 13.78
N TYR A 31 -6.83 0.73 14.19
CA TYR A 31 -6.82 -0.51 13.42
C TYR A 31 -8.25 -1.01 13.26
N VAL A 32 -8.56 -1.60 12.14
CA VAL A 32 -9.93 -2.04 11.82
C VAL A 32 -10.46 -3.08 12.84
N GLY A 33 -9.57 -3.87 13.45
CA GLY A 33 -9.96 -4.93 14.39
C GLY A 33 -10.77 -6.06 13.73
N ALA A 34 -10.72 -6.16 12.41
CA ALA A 34 -11.36 -7.18 11.58
C ALA A 34 -10.45 -7.46 10.36
N LEU A 35 -10.71 -8.53 9.61
CA LEU A 35 -9.85 -8.99 8.52
C LEU A 35 -10.23 -8.44 7.13
N GLY A 36 -11.23 -7.57 7.05
CA GLY A 36 -11.64 -6.91 5.80
C GLY A 36 -10.63 -5.89 5.30
N GLY A 37 -10.55 -5.72 3.98
CA GLY A 37 -9.73 -4.69 3.32
C GLY A 37 -10.34 -3.30 3.40
N ALA A 38 -9.62 -2.29 2.88
CA ALA A 38 -10.04 -0.89 2.99
C ALA A 38 -11.34 -0.60 2.24
N LYS A 39 -11.52 -1.18 1.05
CA LYS A 39 -12.74 -1.01 0.25
C LYS A 39 -13.95 -1.63 0.94
N GLU A 40 -13.80 -2.83 1.47
CA GLU A 40 -14.85 -3.57 2.17
C GLU A 40 -15.31 -2.80 3.42
N ASN A 41 -14.38 -2.17 4.14
CA ASN A 41 -14.71 -1.32 5.27
C ASN A 41 -15.48 -0.05 4.84
N CYS A 42 -15.08 0.61 3.74
CA CYS A 42 -15.86 1.71 3.19
C CYS A 42 -17.29 1.29 2.81
N ILE A 43 -17.46 0.11 2.20
CA ILE A 43 -18.79 -0.44 1.89
C ILE A 43 -19.58 -0.67 3.18
N TYR A 44 -18.96 -1.26 4.19
CA TYR A 44 -19.61 -1.56 5.47
C TYR A 44 -20.10 -0.30 6.18
N TYR A 45 -19.23 0.70 6.33
CA TYR A 45 -19.57 1.96 7.04
C TYR A 45 -20.36 2.94 6.16
N GLY A 46 -20.28 2.82 4.83
CA GLY A 46 -21.00 3.66 3.88
C GLY A 46 -22.41 3.18 3.54
N GLY A 47 -22.72 1.91 3.82
CA GLY A 47 -23.96 1.26 3.35
C GLY A 47 -25.19 1.56 4.17
N ARG A 48 -25.07 1.93 5.45
CA ARG A 48 -26.18 2.25 6.36
C ARG A 48 -25.66 2.90 7.65
N ASP A 49 -26.56 3.28 8.54
CA ASP A 49 -26.20 3.75 9.88
C ASP A 49 -25.56 2.59 10.69
N ARG A 50 -24.34 2.86 11.19
CA ARG A 50 -23.52 1.97 12.00
C ARG A 50 -23.16 2.58 13.36
N GLY A 51 -23.51 3.84 13.60
CA GLY A 51 -23.11 4.58 14.80
C GLY A 51 -21.60 4.80 14.92
N SER A 52 -20.84 4.54 13.85
CA SER A 52 -19.37 4.71 13.82
C SER A 52 -18.87 4.86 12.38
N SER A 53 -17.70 5.47 12.21
CA SER A 53 -17.05 5.66 10.91
C SER A 53 -15.58 6.05 11.07
N ALA A 54 -14.86 6.17 9.96
CA ALA A 54 -13.56 6.81 9.88
C ALA A 54 -13.46 7.63 8.58
N HIS A 55 -12.53 8.58 8.54
CA HIS A 55 -12.29 9.35 7.32
C HIS A 55 -11.62 8.50 6.26
N TYR A 56 -10.61 7.72 6.66
CA TYR A 56 -9.80 6.91 5.75
C TYR A 56 -9.63 5.49 6.24
N PHE A 57 -9.53 4.58 5.27
CA PHE A 57 -9.11 3.20 5.46
C PHE A 57 -7.88 2.94 4.57
N VAL A 58 -6.83 2.34 5.13
CA VAL A 58 -5.60 1.98 4.42
C VAL A 58 -5.48 0.47 4.36
N GLY A 59 -5.48 -0.09 3.16
CA GLY A 59 -5.56 -1.53 2.91
C GLY A 59 -4.21 -2.24 2.87
N PHE A 60 -4.26 -3.54 2.60
CA PHE A 60 -3.11 -4.44 2.69
C PHE A 60 -2.04 -4.20 1.62
N ASP A 61 -2.43 -3.72 0.45
CA ASP A 61 -1.52 -3.35 -0.64
C ASP A 61 -1.16 -1.87 -0.65
N GLY A 62 -1.56 -1.15 0.41
CA GLY A 62 -1.32 0.27 0.58
C GLY A 62 -2.34 1.16 -0.14
N GLU A 63 -3.43 0.59 -0.64
CA GLU A 63 -4.53 1.35 -1.22
C GLU A 63 -5.23 2.17 -0.13
N ILE A 64 -5.54 3.44 -0.46
CA ILE A 64 -6.20 4.37 0.45
C ILE A 64 -7.62 4.60 -0.04
N TRP A 65 -8.59 4.46 0.85
CA TRP A 65 -10.00 4.74 0.60
C TRP A 65 -10.52 5.80 1.57
N GLN A 66 -11.16 6.84 1.03
CA GLN A 66 -11.84 7.87 1.82
C GLN A 66 -13.32 7.54 1.91
N CYS A 67 -13.83 7.44 3.13
CA CYS A 67 -15.23 7.14 3.44
C CYS A 67 -16.00 8.35 3.97
N VAL A 68 -15.34 9.26 4.68
CA VAL A 68 -15.92 10.53 5.15
C VAL A 68 -15.04 11.67 4.66
N GLU A 69 -15.67 12.77 4.19
CA GLU A 69 -14.97 13.99 3.77
C GLU A 69 -14.23 14.61 4.95
N ASP A 70 -13.04 15.16 4.73
CA ASP A 70 -12.20 15.74 5.79
C ASP A 70 -12.90 16.81 6.62
N GLN A 71 -13.71 17.67 5.96
CA GLN A 71 -14.44 18.73 6.65
C GLN A 71 -15.52 18.20 7.60
N ASN A 72 -16.07 17.03 7.34
CA ASN A 72 -17.08 16.41 8.18
C ASN A 72 -16.47 15.74 9.41
N ILE A 73 -17.27 15.42 10.39
CA ILE A 73 -16.87 14.77 11.64
C ILE A 73 -17.21 13.29 11.54
N ALA A 74 -16.21 12.44 11.35
CA ALA A 74 -16.37 10.99 11.45
C ALA A 74 -16.46 10.56 12.92
N TRP A 75 -17.19 9.47 13.19
CA TRP A 75 -17.45 8.96 14.54
C TRP A 75 -16.50 7.80 14.86
N HIS A 76 -15.23 8.11 15.21
CA HIS A 76 -14.16 7.11 15.32
C HIS A 76 -13.55 6.96 16.73
N CYS A 77 -13.62 8.00 17.58
CA CYS A 77 -13.03 7.97 18.91
C CYS A 77 -13.97 8.49 20.01
N GLY A 78 -15.30 8.33 19.80
CA GLY A 78 -16.30 8.64 20.82
C GLY A 78 -16.21 7.71 22.01
N ALA A 79 -16.33 8.26 23.24
CA ALA A 79 -16.31 7.50 24.50
C ALA A 79 -17.10 8.23 25.57
N SER A 80 -17.50 7.49 26.63
CA SER A 80 -18.12 8.06 27.84
C SER A 80 -17.11 8.82 28.70
N SER A 81 -15.82 8.44 28.63
CA SER A 81 -14.72 9.14 29.31
C SER A 81 -13.50 9.22 28.38
N TYR A 82 -12.71 10.25 28.57
CA TYR A 82 -11.55 10.53 27.74
C TYR A 82 -10.28 10.63 28.59
N LYS A 83 -9.22 10.01 28.11
CA LYS A 83 -7.88 10.12 28.67
C LYS A 83 -7.18 11.39 28.18
N HIS A 84 -7.39 11.74 26.89
CA HIS A 84 -6.82 12.95 26.31
C HIS A 84 -7.68 14.19 26.67
N PRO A 85 -7.06 15.31 27.08
CA PRO A 85 -7.82 16.51 27.49
C PRO A 85 -8.65 17.12 26.37
N GLU A 86 -8.17 17.14 25.14
CA GLU A 86 -8.75 17.92 24.05
C GLU A 86 -9.27 17.09 22.86
N CYS A 87 -8.55 16.01 22.46
CA CYS A 87 -8.89 15.30 21.21
C CYS A 87 -10.25 14.59 21.30
N ARG A 88 -11.08 14.83 20.29
CA ARG A 88 -12.46 14.30 20.12
C ARG A 88 -12.73 14.04 18.63
N ASN A 89 -13.83 13.37 18.30
CA ASN A 89 -14.32 13.30 16.93
C ASN A 89 -14.42 14.68 16.29
N ALA A 90 -14.90 15.66 17.06
CA ALA A 90 -15.16 17.01 16.58
C ALA A 90 -13.91 17.75 16.08
N ASN A 91 -12.71 17.38 16.46
CA ASN A 91 -11.48 18.08 16.09
C ASN A 91 -10.38 17.19 15.52
N SER A 92 -10.74 16.00 15.02
CA SER A 92 -9.77 15.05 14.49
C SER A 92 -10.18 14.42 13.17
N ILE A 93 -9.18 13.85 12.49
CA ILE A 93 -9.32 12.92 11.37
C ILE A 93 -8.98 11.51 11.88
N GLY A 94 -9.88 10.54 11.68
CA GLY A 94 -9.62 9.13 11.98
C GLY A 94 -9.11 8.36 10.77
N ILE A 95 -8.02 7.61 10.95
CA ILE A 95 -7.43 6.73 9.93
C ILE A 95 -7.42 5.31 10.45
N GLU A 96 -8.10 4.41 9.78
CA GLU A 96 -8.17 2.98 10.07
C GLU A 96 -7.16 2.21 9.21
N MET A 97 -6.23 1.56 9.86
CA MET A 97 -5.26 0.66 9.22
C MET A 97 -5.83 -0.75 9.18
N CYS A 98 -5.94 -1.34 7.98
CA CYS A 98 -6.30 -2.74 7.82
C CYS A 98 -5.21 -3.64 8.44
N VAL A 99 -5.64 -4.69 9.12
CA VAL A 99 -4.82 -5.52 9.98
C VAL A 99 -5.02 -6.99 9.68
N ARG A 100 -3.98 -7.80 9.87
CA ARG A 100 -4.01 -9.27 9.76
C ARG A 100 -3.69 -9.92 11.09
N LYS A 101 -3.92 -11.24 11.15
CA LYS A 101 -3.53 -12.09 12.29
C LYS A 101 -2.60 -13.20 11.86
N ARG A 102 -1.74 -13.65 12.76
CA ARG A 102 -0.73 -14.68 12.46
C ARG A 102 -1.14 -16.09 12.82
N GLY A 103 -1.94 -16.30 13.83
CA GLY A 103 -2.18 -17.65 14.32
C GLY A 103 -3.53 -17.93 14.92
N THR A 104 -4.18 -16.98 15.56
CA THR A 104 -5.48 -17.22 16.22
C THR A 104 -6.65 -16.94 15.28
N GLN A 105 -7.76 -17.67 15.49
CA GLN A 105 -9.03 -17.44 14.78
C GLN A 105 -9.92 -16.43 15.50
N THR A 106 -9.57 -16.04 16.72
CA THR A 106 -10.30 -15.04 17.50
C THR A 106 -10.01 -13.63 17.00
N LEU A 107 -10.95 -12.71 17.20
CA LEU A 107 -10.80 -11.30 16.84
C LEU A 107 -10.77 -10.41 18.11
N GLY A 108 -10.16 -10.93 19.17
CA GLY A 108 -10.08 -10.24 20.45
C GLY A 108 -9.20 -8.98 20.38
N ALA A 109 -9.67 -7.90 20.99
CA ALA A 109 -8.91 -6.65 21.04
C ALA A 109 -7.58 -6.78 21.81
N THR A 110 -7.47 -7.78 22.69
CA THR A 110 -6.28 -8.07 23.50
C THR A 110 -5.35 -9.12 22.86
N ASP A 111 -5.74 -9.73 21.75
CA ASP A 111 -4.89 -10.71 21.05
C ASP A 111 -3.59 -10.05 20.59
N ARG A 112 -2.45 -10.76 20.77
CA ARG A 112 -1.14 -10.19 20.46
C ARG A 112 -0.58 -10.57 19.10
N ASP A 113 -1.33 -11.31 18.30
CA ASP A 113 -0.94 -11.76 16.97
C ASP A 113 -1.45 -10.87 15.82
N TRP A 114 -2.07 -9.74 16.14
CA TRP A 114 -2.41 -8.70 15.17
C TRP A 114 -1.16 -8.05 14.61
N TYR A 115 -1.11 -7.82 13.29
CA TYR A 115 0.00 -7.10 12.66
C TYR A 115 -0.46 -6.30 11.44
N PHE A 116 0.33 -5.28 11.08
CA PHE A 116 0.17 -4.53 9.86
C PHE A 116 1.08 -5.05 8.76
N GLU A 117 0.58 -5.08 7.51
CA GLU A 117 1.43 -5.25 6.35
C GLU A 117 2.33 -4.02 6.16
N ASN A 118 3.55 -4.24 5.65
CA ASN A 118 4.50 -3.14 5.43
C ASN A 118 3.93 -2.04 4.52
N LYS A 119 3.17 -2.42 3.48
CA LYS A 119 2.54 -1.47 2.56
C LYS A 119 1.46 -0.64 3.24
N THR A 120 0.67 -1.24 4.14
CA THR A 120 -0.31 -0.52 4.97
C THR A 120 0.38 0.56 5.79
N VAL A 121 1.49 0.20 6.46
CA VAL A 121 2.27 1.14 7.27
C VAL A 121 2.84 2.28 6.43
N GLN A 122 3.48 1.97 5.31
CA GLN A 122 4.10 2.99 4.43
C GLN A 122 3.06 3.97 3.88
N SER A 123 1.95 3.46 3.35
CA SER A 123 0.88 4.33 2.82
C SER A 123 0.19 5.14 3.91
N THR A 124 0.09 4.60 5.13
CA THR A 124 -0.43 5.38 6.28
C THR A 124 0.53 6.52 6.63
N ILE A 125 1.85 6.28 6.65
CA ILE A 125 2.86 7.34 6.88
C ILE A 125 2.72 8.45 5.83
N GLU A 126 2.59 8.08 4.55
CA GLU A 126 2.43 9.03 3.45
C GLU A 126 1.13 9.85 3.58
N LEU A 127 0.01 9.19 3.88
CA LEU A 127 -1.28 9.85 4.12
C LEU A 127 -1.21 10.81 5.31
N VAL A 128 -0.63 10.37 6.43
CA VAL A 128 -0.48 11.20 7.63
C VAL A 128 0.37 12.43 7.34
N ARG A 129 1.52 12.29 6.67
CA ARG A 129 2.36 13.43 6.28
C ARG A 129 1.62 14.42 5.39
N TYR A 130 0.87 13.91 4.39
CA TYR A 130 0.02 14.74 3.54
C TYR A 130 -1.01 15.53 4.34
N LEU A 131 -1.70 14.89 5.28
CA LEU A 131 -2.71 15.55 6.12
C LEU A 131 -2.08 16.52 7.13
N MET A 132 -0.91 16.20 7.69
CA MET A 132 -0.13 17.10 8.54
C MET A 132 0.24 18.39 7.80
N GLU A 133 0.73 18.26 6.57
CA GLU A 133 1.05 19.42 5.72
C GLU A 133 -0.21 20.22 5.36
N LYS A 134 -1.24 19.53 4.87
CA LYS A 134 -2.50 20.15 4.43
C LYS A 134 -3.22 20.94 5.51
N TYR A 135 -3.20 20.45 6.74
CA TYR A 135 -3.95 21.04 7.87
C TYR A 135 -3.05 21.63 8.95
N HIS A 136 -1.74 21.74 8.70
CA HIS A 136 -0.75 22.27 9.63
C HIS A 136 -0.78 21.56 11.00
N ILE A 137 -0.94 20.22 10.99
CA ILE A 137 -1.01 19.40 12.21
C ILE A 137 0.43 19.03 12.61
N PRO A 138 0.87 19.39 13.82
CA PRO A 138 2.19 18.99 14.29
C PRO A 138 2.24 17.49 14.62
N ALA A 139 3.43 16.90 14.59
CA ALA A 139 3.60 15.46 14.72
C ALA A 139 3.15 14.91 16.10
N ASP A 140 3.19 15.69 17.16
CA ASP A 140 2.69 15.32 18.49
C ASP A 140 1.15 15.24 18.55
N HIS A 141 0.45 15.91 17.63
CA HIS A 141 -0.99 15.79 17.46
C HIS A 141 -1.42 14.57 16.59
N VAL A 142 -0.49 13.76 16.13
CA VAL A 142 -0.77 12.44 15.57
C VAL A 142 -0.69 11.42 16.70
N ILE A 143 -1.84 10.90 17.12
CA ILE A 143 -1.99 10.09 18.32
C ILE A 143 -2.78 8.81 18.05
N ARG A 144 -2.72 7.83 18.94
CA ARG A 144 -3.51 6.59 18.85
C ARG A 144 -4.89 6.78 19.48
N HIS A 145 -5.85 6.00 19.09
CA HIS A 145 -7.12 5.91 19.83
C HIS A 145 -6.88 5.58 21.32
N TYR A 146 -5.87 4.76 21.62
CA TYR A 146 -5.42 4.46 22.98
C TYR A 146 -5.07 5.72 23.77
N ASP A 147 -4.44 6.70 23.15
CA ASP A 147 -4.06 7.96 23.79
C ASP A 147 -5.28 8.85 24.05
N VAL A 148 -6.36 8.68 23.23
CA VAL A 148 -7.60 9.45 23.37
C VAL A 148 -8.49 8.90 24.48
N THR A 149 -8.67 7.57 24.55
CA THR A 149 -9.70 6.96 25.44
C THR A 149 -9.17 5.83 26.31
N GLY A 150 -7.96 5.30 26.08
CA GLY A 150 -7.44 4.10 26.73
C GLY A 150 -7.84 2.78 26.03
N LYS A 151 -8.66 2.81 24.98
CA LYS A 151 -9.01 1.63 24.19
C LYS A 151 -7.75 1.02 23.55
N ILE A 152 -7.61 -0.31 23.57
CA ILE A 152 -6.50 -1.01 22.89
C ILE A 152 -6.68 -0.87 21.37
N CYS A 153 -6.29 0.29 20.83
CA CYS A 153 -6.43 0.66 19.42
C CYS A 153 -5.40 1.76 19.07
N PRO A 154 -4.57 1.57 18.04
CA PRO A 154 -4.43 0.32 17.25
C PRO A 154 -3.64 -0.73 18.03
N ASN A 155 -4.18 -1.96 18.10
CA ASN A 155 -3.59 -3.03 18.88
C ASN A 155 -2.08 -3.23 18.63
N PRO A 156 -1.58 -3.34 17.35
CA PRO A 156 -0.15 -3.56 17.12
C PRO A 156 0.74 -2.42 17.64
N TYR A 157 0.22 -1.19 17.74
CA TYR A 157 0.97 -0.04 18.24
C TYR A 157 0.77 0.21 19.73
N VAL A 158 -0.23 -0.41 20.36
CA VAL A 158 -0.40 -0.37 21.83
C VAL A 158 0.55 -1.38 22.48
N TYR A 159 0.60 -2.59 21.95
CA TYR A 159 1.53 -3.61 22.47
C TYR A 159 2.96 -3.43 21.97
N ASN A 160 3.15 -2.74 20.85
CA ASN A 160 4.47 -2.38 20.31
C ASN A 160 5.36 -3.61 20.01
N GLU A 161 4.75 -4.72 19.65
CA GLU A 161 5.45 -5.94 19.29
C GLU A 161 5.76 -5.98 17.79
N GLY A 162 6.95 -6.48 17.44
CA GLY A 162 7.37 -6.66 16.06
C GLY A 162 8.20 -5.52 15.47
N LYS A 163 8.33 -5.50 14.14
CA LYS A 163 9.21 -4.57 13.42
C LYS A 163 8.65 -3.16 13.28
N SER A 164 7.32 -3.03 13.25
CA SER A 164 6.63 -1.74 13.15
C SER A 164 6.03 -1.40 14.49
N THR A 165 6.66 -0.48 15.21
CA THR A 165 6.21 0.03 16.52
C THR A 165 5.64 1.43 16.38
N TRP A 166 4.91 1.89 17.40
CA TRP A 166 4.44 3.27 17.45
C TRP A 166 5.59 4.28 17.37
N ASP A 167 6.70 4.00 18.05
CA ASP A 167 7.87 4.88 18.03
C ASP A 167 8.52 4.97 16.65
N THR A 168 8.62 3.83 15.92
CA THR A 168 9.13 3.84 14.55
C THR A 168 8.19 4.57 13.61
N PHE A 169 6.88 4.44 13.79
CA PHE A 169 5.87 5.19 13.05
C PHE A 169 5.98 6.70 13.32
N LYS A 170 6.06 7.12 14.59
CA LYS A 170 6.23 8.53 14.99
C LYS A 170 7.51 9.14 14.42
N LYS A 171 8.62 8.44 14.49
CA LYS A 171 9.88 8.86 13.86
C LYS A 171 9.72 9.05 12.36
N ALA A 172 9.04 8.10 11.69
CA ALA A 172 8.82 8.17 10.26
C ALA A 172 7.98 9.38 9.84
N ILE A 173 6.88 9.69 10.52
CA ILE A 173 6.04 10.86 10.18
C ILE A 173 6.73 12.19 10.50
N SER A 174 7.63 12.22 11.49
CA SER A 174 8.35 13.43 11.94
C SER A 174 9.61 13.72 11.13
N ALA A 175 10.15 12.72 10.44
CA ALA A 175 11.34 12.91 9.60
C ALA A 175 11.02 13.96 8.53
N LYS A 176 11.73 15.10 8.56
CA LYS A 176 11.68 16.09 7.48
C LYS A 176 12.00 15.37 6.17
N ASN A 177 11.42 15.82 5.06
CA ASN A 177 11.60 15.26 3.71
C ASN A 177 13.07 15.16 3.22
N ALA A 178 14.06 15.21 4.12
CA ALA A 178 15.48 15.00 3.81
C ALA A 178 15.75 13.62 3.18
N ASP A 179 14.91 12.61 3.47
CA ASP A 179 15.04 11.29 2.84
C ASP A 179 14.34 11.15 1.48
N HIS A 180 13.63 12.19 1.01
CA HIS A 180 13.09 12.19 -0.35
C HIS A 180 14.10 12.59 -1.41
N GLU A 181 15.21 13.20 -1.04
CA GLU A 181 16.29 13.46 -1.99
C GLU A 181 17.25 12.27 -2.17
N THR A 182 17.20 11.26 -1.31
CA THR A 182 18.05 10.06 -1.40
C THR A 182 17.33 8.74 -1.68
N LYS A 183 16.01 8.71 -1.90
CA LYS A 183 15.53 7.75 -2.88
C LYS A 183 16.04 8.25 -4.23
N LYS A 184 17.32 7.92 -4.54
CA LYS A 184 17.72 7.70 -5.93
C LYS A 184 16.48 7.14 -6.60
N GLN A 185 15.96 7.84 -7.60
CA GLN A 185 15.03 7.26 -8.56
C GLN A 185 15.55 5.84 -8.78
N VAL A 186 14.84 4.83 -8.28
CA VAL A 186 15.08 3.48 -8.78
C VAL A 186 14.82 3.69 -10.26
N PRO A 187 15.86 3.62 -11.11
CA PRO A 187 15.69 3.98 -12.50
C PRO A 187 14.55 3.12 -12.98
N GLU A 188 13.54 3.75 -13.56
CA GLU A 188 12.32 3.06 -14.00
C GLU A 188 12.78 1.87 -14.81
N VAL A 189 12.61 0.65 -14.27
CA VAL A 189 13.19 -0.54 -14.87
C VAL A 189 12.36 -0.87 -16.10
N TRP A 190 12.87 -0.46 -17.25
CA TRP A 190 12.28 -0.82 -18.52
C TRP A 190 12.93 -2.09 -19.06
N TYR A 191 12.11 -3.05 -19.38
CA TYR A 191 12.51 -4.27 -20.10
C TYR A 191 12.28 -4.08 -21.59
N ARG A 192 13.39 -3.99 -22.36
CA ARG A 192 13.35 -3.80 -23.80
C ARG A 192 13.52 -5.13 -24.52
N VAL A 193 12.67 -5.39 -25.51
CA VAL A 193 12.71 -6.60 -26.34
C VAL A 193 13.39 -6.27 -27.66
N ARG A 194 14.60 -6.82 -27.87
CA ARG A 194 15.47 -6.55 -29.03
C ARG A 194 16.20 -7.82 -29.48
N LYS A 195 16.73 -7.83 -30.70
CA LYS A 195 17.66 -8.88 -31.17
C LYS A 195 19.00 -8.81 -30.41
N THR A 196 19.56 -7.60 -30.29
CA THR A 196 20.73 -7.31 -29.46
C THR A 196 20.53 -5.97 -28.76
N TRP A 197 21.26 -5.73 -27.67
CA TRP A 197 21.18 -4.44 -26.96
C TRP A 197 21.57 -3.25 -27.84
N LYS A 198 22.66 -3.44 -28.63
CA LYS A 198 23.22 -2.38 -29.50
C LYS A 198 22.31 -2.04 -30.69
N ASN A 199 21.46 -2.97 -31.13
CA ASN A 199 20.53 -2.73 -32.25
C ASN A 199 19.19 -2.17 -31.75
N ALA A 200 19.14 -0.86 -31.54
CA ALA A 200 17.93 -0.16 -31.10
C ALA A 200 16.79 -0.26 -32.12
N GLY A 201 17.10 -0.29 -33.42
CA GLY A 201 16.12 -0.43 -34.51
C GLY A 201 15.37 -1.80 -34.52
N SER A 202 15.92 -2.80 -33.83
CA SER A 202 15.25 -4.09 -33.68
C SER A 202 14.25 -4.14 -32.49
N GLN A 203 13.98 -3.02 -31.81
CA GLN A 203 13.09 -3.04 -30.66
C GLN A 203 11.64 -3.26 -31.06
N VAL A 204 11.03 -4.32 -30.53
CA VAL A 204 9.61 -4.66 -30.74
C VAL A 204 8.72 -4.36 -29.54
N GLY A 205 9.32 -3.97 -28.41
CA GLY A 205 8.55 -3.56 -27.22
C GLY A 205 9.43 -3.05 -26.09
N ALA A 206 8.80 -2.28 -25.19
CA ALA A 206 9.36 -1.86 -23.92
C ALA A 206 8.27 -1.96 -22.85
N PHE A 207 8.58 -2.61 -21.72
CA PHE A 207 7.61 -2.97 -20.70
C PHE A 207 8.13 -2.65 -19.30
N LYS A 208 7.24 -2.28 -18.39
CA LYS A 208 7.57 -2.06 -16.98
C LYS A 208 7.69 -3.37 -16.18
N THR A 209 7.21 -4.49 -16.71
CA THR A 209 7.30 -5.79 -16.04
C THR A 209 8.04 -6.82 -16.90
N LEU A 210 8.87 -7.64 -16.24
CA LEU A 210 9.60 -8.72 -16.91
C LEU A 210 8.64 -9.76 -17.52
N LYS A 211 7.49 -10.00 -16.90
CA LYS A 211 6.46 -10.93 -17.40
C LYS A 211 5.95 -10.54 -18.78
N GLN A 212 5.54 -9.28 -18.96
CA GLN A 212 5.07 -8.75 -20.23
C GLN A 212 6.18 -8.75 -21.31
N ALA A 213 7.41 -8.40 -20.90
CA ALA A 213 8.55 -8.42 -21.81
C ALA A 213 8.88 -9.83 -22.31
N LYS A 214 8.80 -10.86 -21.46
CA LYS A 214 8.97 -12.26 -21.84
C LYS A 214 7.91 -12.70 -22.83
N GLN A 215 6.63 -12.42 -22.54
CA GLN A 215 5.51 -12.75 -23.44
C GLN A 215 5.67 -12.11 -24.84
N CYS A 216 6.15 -10.86 -24.88
CA CYS A 216 6.46 -10.21 -26.15
C CYS A 216 7.66 -10.88 -26.85
N ALA A 217 8.76 -11.15 -26.12
CA ALA A 217 9.94 -11.78 -26.72
C ALA A 217 9.62 -13.13 -27.34
N ASP A 218 8.75 -13.94 -26.72
CA ASP A 218 8.38 -15.28 -27.19
C ASP A 218 7.54 -15.28 -28.48
N GLN A 219 7.09 -14.13 -28.94
CA GLN A 219 6.46 -13.97 -30.27
C GLN A 219 7.48 -13.87 -31.39
N TYR A 220 8.76 -13.57 -31.09
CA TYR A 220 9.80 -13.28 -32.09
C TYR A 220 11.02 -14.18 -31.89
N ALA A 221 11.36 -14.97 -32.90
CA ALA A 221 12.53 -15.85 -32.88
C ALA A 221 13.83 -15.05 -32.77
N GLY A 222 14.72 -15.47 -31.86
CA GLY A 222 16.04 -14.85 -31.64
C GLY A 222 16.03 -13.52 -30.87
N TYR A 223 14.88 -13.09 -30.39
CA TYR A 223 14.78 -11.88 -29.55
C TYR A 223 15.12 -12.15 -28.09
N ARG A 224 15.53 -11.11 -27.41
CA ARG A 224 15.98 -11.13 -26.02
C ARG A 224 15.36 -9.99 -25.25
N VAL A 225 15.21 -10.17 -23.95
CA VAL A 225 14.81 -9.09 -23.03
C VAL A 225 16.05 -8.53 -22.36
N TYR A 226 16.17 -7.22 -22.37
CA TYR A 226 17.23 -6.48 -21.71
C TYR A 226 16.63 -5.55 -20.66
N ASN A 227 17.27 -5.45 -19.50
CA ASN A 227 16.89 -4.46 -18.48
C ASN A 227 17.42 -3.06 -18.85
N THR A 228 17.15 -2.06 -18.01
CA THR A 228 17.54 -0.66 -18.23
C THR A 228 19.05 -0.48 -18.37
N SER A 229 19.87 -1.32 -17.71
CA SER A 229 21.33 -1.28 -17.83
C SER A 229 21.89 -2.03 -19.04
N GLY A 230 21.02 -2.59 -19.91
CA GLY A 230 21.44 -3.37 -21.07
C GLY A 230 21.82 -4.81 -20.76
N LYS A 231 21.67 -5.26 -19.52
CA LYS A 231 21.91 -6.66 -19.15
C LYS A 231 20.80 -7.54 -19.74
N LYS A 232 21.19 -8.60 -20.46
CA LYS A 232 20.27 -9.62 -20.97
C LYS A 232 19.69 -10.42 -19.79
N VAL A 233 18.36 -10.42 -19.66
CA VAL A 233 17.62 -11.08 -18.57
C VAL A 233 16.72 -12.23 -19.04
N TYR A 234 16.51 -12.33 -20.36
CA TYR A 234 15.72 -13.42 -20.94
C TYR A 234 16.06 -13.61 -22.43
N VAL A 235 15.90 -14.83 -22.92
CA VAL A 235 15.99 -15.20 -24.34
C VAL A 235 14.66 -15.82 -24.75
N SER A 236 14.12 -15.39 -25.89
CA SER A 236 12.91 -15.96 -26.45
C SER A 236 12.99 -17.48 -26.59
N LEU A 237 11.93 -18.17 -26.24
CA LEU A 237 11.79 -19.61 -26.42
C LEU A 237 11.45 -20.00 -27.87
N LYS A 238 11.08 -19.02 -28.71
CA LYS A 238 10.78 -19.26 -30.13
C LYS A 238 12.06 -19.55 -30.90
N LEU A 239 12.14 -20.71 -31.50
CA LEU A 239 13.29 -21.12 -32.29
C LEU A 239 13.44 -20.28 -33.58
N PRO A 240 14.66 -19.78 -33.89
CA PRO A 240 14.90 -18.90 -35.03
C PRO A 240 15.10 -19.63 -36.36
N TYR A 241 15.10 -20.97 -36.35
CA TYR A 241 15.49 -21.76 -37.53
C TYR A 241 14.68 -23.06 -37.66
N LYS A 242 14.60 -23.54 -38.87
CA LYS A 242 14.14 -24.91 -39.19
C LYS A 242 15.35 -25.84 -39.11
N VAL A 243 15.25 -26.94 -38.36
CA VAL A 243 16.25 -27.99 -38.38
C VAL A 243 15.90 -28.97 -39.50
N GLN A 244 16.79 -29.10 -40.47
CA GLN A 244 16.66 -30.13 -41.52
C GLN A 244 17.57 -31.30 -41.15
N VAL A 245 16.98 -32.45 -40.87
CA VAL A 245 17.70 -33.67 -40.61
C VAL A 245 18.12 -34.26 -41.97
N LYS A 246 19.43 -34.39 -42.20
CA LYS A 246 19.95 -34.95 -43.48
C LYS A 246 19.96 -36.48 -43.46
N THR A 247 20.11 -37.11 -42.32
CA THR A 247 20.09 -38.57 -42.13
C THR A 247 19.64 -38.93 -40.72
N GLY A 248 18.77 -39.96 -40.61
CA GLY A 248 18.29 -40.48 -39.34
C GLY A 248 17.18 -39.65 -38.66
N THR A 249 16.62 -40.17 -37.59
CA THR A 249 15.57 -39.55 -36.81
C THR A 249 16.17 -38.83 -35.59
N ILE A 250 15.93 -37.52 -35.49
CA ILE A 250 16.32 -36.75 -34.28
C ILE A 250 15.05 -36.48 -33.45
N PRO A 251 14.96 -36.88 -32.20
CA PRO A 251 13.83 -36.53 -31.35
C PRO A 251 13.82 -35.03 -31.12
N VAL A 252 12.81 -34.33 -31.64
CA VAL A 252 12.59 -32.90 -31.35
C VAL A 252 11.77 -32.79 -30.07
N ARG A 253 12.34 -32.20 -29.03
CA ARG A 253 11.62 -31.91 -27.80
C ARG A 253 11.06 -30.48 -27.83
N SER A 254 9.79 -30.33 -27.47
CA SER A 254 9.07 -29.04 -27.42
C SER A 254 9.24 -28.32 -26.06
N GLY A 255 10.35 -28.52 -25.32
CA GLY A 255 10.58 -27.91 -24.04
C GLY A 255 12.05 -27.77 -23.67
N PRO A 256 12.39 -27.06 -22.60
CA PRO A 256 13.76 -26.95 -22.14
C PRO A 256 14.34 -28.33 -21.84
N ALA A 257 15.59 -28.57 -22.26
CA ALA A 257 16.30 -29.81 -21.97
C ALA A 257 16.29 -30.05 -20.46
N LYS A 258 15.89 -31.24 -20.02
CA LYS A 258 16.17 -31.67 -18.65
C LYS A 258 17.69 -31.79 -18.54
N THR A 259 18.29 -31.00 -17.70
CA THR A 259 19.67 -31.24 -17.25
C THR A 259 19.65 -32.53 -16.46
N TYR A 260 20.43 -33.52 -16.90
CA TYR A 260 20.77 -34.71 -16.13
C TYR A 260 21.87 -34.36 -15.15
#